data_1d90ddb4a7a86080f34dab3b004b85a4
#
_entry.id   1d90ddb4a7a86080f34dab3b004b85a4
#
_cell.length_a   1.000
_cell.length_b   1.000
_cell.length_c   1.000
_cell.angle_alpha   90.00
_cell.angle_beta   90.00
_cell.angle_gamma   90.00
#
_symmetry.space_group_name_H-M   'P 1'
#
loop_
_entity.id
_entity.type
_entity.pdbx_description
1 polymer ?
#
loop_
_entity_poly.entity_id
_entity_poly.type
_entity_poly.pdbx_seq_one_letter_code
_entity_poly.pdbx_strand_id
1 'polypeptide(L)'
;MFQRYLILAALLLAPAIHAQQDQPSISQLLQEPFLDDYYSNVVYGYEIVTDSQRHASRYVGNALNCSSCHLQAGTQKDALPLNVAGMYPKWRAKNGKRNGIGLRIRECFLYSMDGIMPPEDAPEVLAVSAYVSYLSQGEVMGAEPDGRGVPTLPDTGYDPNPASGRLVYLQQCASCHGEQGQGVGVAPPVWGLDSFNRGAGMHGIETAAGFIWANMPLGRGRSLTHQQALDVAAYINLQIRPADPRESRFLKLLEAVLP
;
A
#
# COMPACT_ATOMS: atom_id res chain seq x y z
N MET A 1 5.64 46.05 -65.82
CA MET A 1 6.22 44.82 -65.25
C MET A 1 6.48 45.07 -63.80
N PHE A 2 5.57 44.60 -62.88
CA PHE A 2 5.75 44.70 -61.41
C PHE A 2 6.00 43.34 -60.88
N GLN A 3 7.23 43.07 -60.40
CA GLN A 3 7.68 41.84 -59.82
C GLN A 3 7.39 41.88 -58.32
N ARG A 4 6.39 41.07 -57.87
CA ARG A 4 6.03 40.93 -56.45
C ARG A 4 7.00 39.92 -55.82
N TYR A 5 7.80 40.38 -54.87
CA TYR A 5 8.58 39.50 -53.99
C TYR A 5 7.68 38.99 -52.87
N LEU A 6 7.42 37.68 -52.86
CA LEU A 6 6.82 36.94 -51.73
C LEU A 6 7.94 36.66 -50.72
N ILE A 7 7.89 37.32 -49.57
CA ILE A 7 8.74 36.99 -48.42
C ILE A 7 8.04 35.88 -47.68
N LEU A 8 8.55 34.66 -47.78
CA LEU A 8 8.16 33.52 -46.92
C LEU A 8 8.83 33.70 -45.56
N ALA A 9 8.03 34.07 -44.54
CA ALA A 9 8.47 34.03 -43.15
C ALA A 9 8.40 32.59 -42.66
N ALA A 10 9.54 31.91 -42.57
CA ALA A 10 9.66 30.65 -41.93
C ALA A 10 9.59 30.82 -40.40
N LEU A 11 8.44 30.52 -39.81
CA LEU A 11 8.30 30.39 -38.37
C LEU A 11 9.10 29.15 -37.92
N LEU A 12 10.27 29.41 -37.36
CA LEU A 12 11.04 28.38 -36.60
C LEU A 12 10.27 28.07 -35.29
N LEU A 13 9.46 27.02 -35.31
CA LEU A 13 8.96 26.40 -34.10
C LEU A 13 10.15 25.75 -33.40
N ALA A 14 10.77 26.47 -32.46
CA ALA A 14 11.72 25.87 -31.55
C ALA A 14 10.94 24.85 -30.67
N PRO A 15 11.37 23.57 -30.57
CA PRO A 15 10.76 22.66 -29.64
C PRO A 15 10.99 23.22 -28.23
N ALA A 16 9.89 23.47 -27.50
CA ALA A 16 9.96 23.77 -26.08
C ALA A 16 10.55 22.51 -25.39
N ILE A 17 11.88 22.52 -25.19
CA ILE A 17 12.53 21.56 -24.30
C ILE A 17 12.01 21.91 -22.90
N HIS A 18 10.95 21.24 -22.48
CA HIS A 18 10.62 21.18 -21.08
C HIS A 18 11.75 20.40 -20.43
N ALA A 19 12.72 21.11 -19.85
CA ALA A 19 13.64 20.53 -18.89
C ALA A 19 12.76 19.98 -17.79
N GLN A 20 12.55 18.67 -17.78
CA GLN A 20 11.98 17.96 -16.66
C GLN A 20 13.00 18.19 -15.54
N GLN A 21 12.68 19.08 -14.61
CA GLN A 21 13.51 19.31 -13.44
C GLN A 21 13.55 17.95 -12.74
N ASP A 22 14.73 17.35 -12.66
CA ASP A 22 14.93 16.11 -11.96
C ASP A 22 14.47 16.32 -10.51
N GLN A 23 13.40 15.60 -10.15
CA GLN A 23 12.84 15.65 -8.83
C GLN A 23 13.89 15.13 -7.84
N PRO A 24 14.17 15.87 -6.74
CA PRO A 24 15.13 15.41 -5.73
C PRO A 24 14.67 14.08 -5.15
N SER A 25 15.58 13.12 -5.01
CA SER A 25 15.29 11.84 -4.36
C SER A 25 14.97 12.01 -2.88
N ILE A 26 14.28 11.06 -2.27
CA ILE A 26 14.02 11.07 -0.81
C ILE A 26 15.32 11.18 -0.02
N SER A 27 16.39 10.50 -0.44
CA SER A 27 17.69 10.58 0.24
C SER A 27 18.32 11.97 0.16
N GLN A 28 18.07 12.73 -0.89
CA GLN A 28 18.47 14.15 -0.98
C GLN A 28 17.62 15.01 -0.06
N LEU A 29 16.28 14.85 -0.11
CA LEU A 29 15.37 15.62 0.76
C LEU A 29 15.67 15.43 2.25
N LEU A 30 16.03 14.23 2.67
CA LEU A 30 16.40 13.93 4.07
C LEU A 30 17.70 14.62 4.53
N GLN A 31 18.50 15.15 3.61
CA GLN A 31 19.76 15.86 3.90
C GLN A 31 19.62 17.38 3.79
N GLU A 32 18.51 17.87 3.23
CA GLU A 32 18.29 19.31 3.06
C GLU A 32 17.90 19.97 4.39
N PRO A 33 18.62 21.00 4.83
CA PRO A 33 18.34 21.67 6.10
C PRO A 33 17.09 22.57 6.04
N PHE A 34 16.68 22.97 4.85
CA PHE A 34 15.52 23.84 4.62
C PHE A 34 14.70 23.31 3.46
N LEU A 35 13.50 22.81 3.76
CA LEU A 35 12.52 22.34 2.78
C LEU A 35 11.38 23.35 2.70
N ASP A 36 10.80 23.51 1.52
CA ASP A 36 9.49 24.16 1.40
C ASP A 36 8.38 23.29 2.01
N ASP A 37 7.18 23.85 2.12
CA ASP A 37 6.04 23.17 2.74
C ASP A 37 5.67 21.85 2.04
N TYR A 38 5.83 21.79 0.71
CA TYR A 38 5.52 20.58 -0.03
C TYR A 38 6.51 19.46 0.29
N TYR A 39 7.82 19.73 0.17
CA TYR A 39 8.83 18.71 0.44
C TYR A 39 8.91 18.34 1.92
N SER A 40 8.62 19.26 2.83
CA SER A 40 8.47 18.97 4.26
C SER A 40 7.36 17.93 4.50
N ASN A 41 6.21 18.09 3.83
CA ASN A 41 5.13 17.10 3.89
C ASN A 41 5.51 15.78 3.22
N VAL A 42 6.26 15.79 2.12
CA VAL A 42 6.76 14.56 1.47
C VAL A 42 7.65 13.77 2.42
N VAL A 43 8.62 14.44 3.08
CA VAL A 43 9.51 13.81 4.07
C VAL A 43 8.71 13.26 5.25
N TYR A 44 7.80 14.04 5.81
CA TYR A 44 6.96 13.57 6.92
C TYR A 44 6.08 12.38 6.49
N GLY A 45 5.54 12.38 5.28
CA GLY A 45 4.80 11.24 4.72
C GLY A 45 5.66 9.98 4.56
N TYR A 46 6.91 10.13 4.12
CA TYR A 46 7.89 9.03 4.08
C TYR A 46 8.17 8.46 5.48
N GLU A 47 8.40 9.33 6.47
CA GLU A 47 8.62 8.92 7.87
C GLU A 47 7.42 8.16 8.43
N ILE A 48 6.18 8.63 8.18
CA ILE A 48 4.98 7.90 8.59
C ILE A 48 4.90 6.53 7.91
N VAL A 49 5.20 6.44 6.61
CA VAL A 49 5.13 5.18 5.87
C VAL A 49 6.15 4.16 6.40
N THR A 50 7.35 4.62 6.77
CA THR A 50 8.44 3.76 7.22
C THR A 50 8.41 3.46 8.71
N ASP A 51 7.93 4.39 9.54
CA ASP A 51 7.82 4.26 10.99
C ASP A 51 6.51 4.86 11.51
N SER A 52 5.40 4.21 11.17
CA SER A 52 4.04 4.63 11.55
C SER A 52 3.84 4.62 13.07
N GLN A 53 4.53 3.72 13.77
CA GLN A 53 4.48 3.58 15.22
C GLN A 53 4.96 4.86 15.92
N ARG A 54 5.95 5.52 15.37
CA ARG A 54 6.52 6.75 15.91
C ARG A 54 5.77 7.99 15.43
N HIS A 55 5.51 8.08 14.13
CA HIS A 55 5.07 9.32 13.50
C HIS A 55 3.55 9.47 13.40
N ALA A 56 2.80 8.38 13.62
CA ALA A 56 1.32 8.38 13.60
C ALA A 56 0.72 7.54 14.75
N SER A 57 1.42 7.41 15.88
CA SER A 57 1.09 6.52 17.01
C SER A 57 -0.36 6.63 17.49
N ARG A 58 -0.95 7.83 17.46
CA ARG A 58 -2.34 8.06 17.88
C ARG A 58 -3.40 7.40 17.00
N TYR A 59 -3.02 6.98 15.79
CA TYR A 59 -3.92 6.36 14.81
C TYR A 59 -3.61 4.89 14.54
N VAL A 60 -2.52 4.38 15.12
CA VAL A 60 -2.06 3.00 14.93
C VAL A 60 -2.42 2.17 16.15
N GLY A 61 -3.06 1.02 15.94
CA GLY A 61 -3.52 0.12 17.00
C GLY A 61 -2.80 -1.23 17.04
N ASN A 62 -1.85 -1.47 16.12
CA ASN A 62 -1.09 -2.72 16.04
C ASN A 62 0.41 -2.46 15.87
N ALA A 63 1.23 -3.50 15.70
CA ALA A 63 2.69 -3.38 15.58
C ALA A 63 3.19 -3.25 14.12
N LEU A 64 2.32 -2.88 13.17
CA LEU A 64 2.69 -2.75 11.76
C LEU A 64 3.11 -1.31 11.43
N ASN A 65 3.95 -1.18 10.39
CA ASN A 65 4.17 0.05 9.64
C ASN A 65 3.50 -0.05 8.27
N CYS A 66 3.21 1.06 7.61
CA CYS A 66 2.70 1.03 6.24
C CYS A 66 3.64 0.23 5.32
N SER A 67 4.96 0.38 5.52
CA SER A 67 6.01 -0.37 4.80
C SER A 67 6.03 -1.88 5.08
N SER A 68 5.29 -2.38 6.08
CA SER A 68 5.12 -3.83 6.29
C SER A 68 4.41 -4.51 5.12
N CYS A 69 3.58 -3.77 4.38
CA CYS A 69 2.90 -4.22 3.17
C CYS A 69 3.34 -3.44 1.93
N HIS A 70 3.61 -2.14 2.07
CA HIS A 70 4.11 -1.28 1.00
C HIS A 70 5.65 -1.31 0.99
N LEU A 71 6.22 -2.44 0.52
CA LEU A 71 7.65 -2.71 0.63
C LEU A 71 8.50 -1.61 -0.02
N GLN A 72 9.73 -1.43 0.50
CA GLN A 72 10.65 -0.37 0.09
C GLN A 72 9.99 1.03 0.12
N ALA A 73 9.30 1.32 1.22
CA ALA A 73 8.55 2.57 1.39
C ALA A 73 7.53 2.84 0.26
N GLY A 74 6.98 1.79 -0.34
CA GLY A 74 5.98 1.88 -1.41
C GLY A 74 6.54 2.01 -2.82
N THR A 75 7.82 1.75 -3.03
CA THR A 75 8.43 1.82 -4.37
C THR A 75 8.55 0.44 -5.04
N GLN A 76 8.39 -0.66 -4.29
CA GLN A 76 8.52 -2.01 -4.85
C GLN A 76 7.28 -2.40 -5.66
N LYS A 77 7.49 -2.76 -6.93
CA LYS A 77 6.44 -3.35 -7.79
C LYS A 77 5.93 -4.66 -7.21
N ASP A 78 4.67 -4.99 -7.49
CA ASP A 78 4.00 -6.21 -7.00
C ASP A 78 3.91 -6.33 -5.46
N ALA A 79 4.27 -5.28 -4.73
CA ALA A 79 4.23 -5.15 -3.28
C ALA A 79 3.39 -3.94 -2.85
N LEU A 80 2.24 -3.75 -3.48
CA LEU A 80 1.33 -2.63 -3.21
C LEU A 80 2.01 -1.26 -3.35
N PRO A 81 2.66 -0.93 -4.48
CA PRO A 81 3.37 0.33 -4.64
C PRO A 81 2.45 1.53 -4.44
N LEU A 82 3.03 2.65 -4.00
CA LEU A 82 2.30 3.87 -3.64
C LEU A 82 2.25 4.93 -4.75
N ASN A 83 2.83 4.68 -5.93
CA ASN A 83 2.75 5.57 -7.10
C ASN A 83 1.36 5.56 -7.78
N VAL A 84 0.30 5.73 -6.99
CA VAL A 84 -1.10 5.47 -7.42
C VAL A 84 -2.00 6.71 -7.36
N ALA A 85 -1.47 7.92 -7.10
CA ALA A 85 -2.28 9.13 -6.97
C ALA A 85 -3.13 9.39 -8.21
N GLY A 86 -2.57 9.18 -9.40
CA GLY A 86 -3.25 9.38 -10.69
C GLY A 86 -4.49 8.50 -10.91
N MET A 87 -4.65 7.42 -10.14
CA MET A 87 -5.83 6.54 -10.21
C MET A 87 -7.03 7.07 -9.41
N TYR A 88 -6.85 8.07 -8.56
CA TYR A 88 -7.91 8.59 -7.69
C TYR A 88 -8.53 9.87 -8.26
N PRO A 89 -9.86 10.07 -8.03
CA PRO A 89 -10.78 9.27 -7.22
C PRO A 89 -11.18 7.95 -7.91
N LYS A 90 -11.15 6.83 -7.16
CA LYS A 90 -11.45 5.48 -7.66
C LYS A 90 -12.69 4.89 -6.98
N TRP A 91 -13.52 4.16 -7.76
CA TRP A 91 -14.64 3.39 -7.19
C TRP A 91 -14.13 2.25 -6.30
N ARG A 92 -14.76 2.10 -5.14
CA ARG A 92 -14.42 1.08 -4.14
C ARG A 92 -15.64 0.27 -3.77
N ALA A 93 -15.67 -1.02 -4.13
CA ALA A 93 -16.76 -1.94 -3.78
C ALA A 93 -16.98 -2.05 -2.26
N LYS A 94 -15.89 -1.91 -1.46
CA LYS A 94 -15.92 -1.99 0.01
C LYS A 94 -16.89 -1.02 0.68
N ASN A 95 -17.07 0.17 0.14
CA ASN A 95 -17.96 1.21 0.67
C ASN A 95 -18.96 1.76 -0.36
N GLY A 96 -19.01 1.22 -1.57
CA GLY A 96 -19.98 1.54 -2.60
C GLY A 96 -19.88 2.98 -3.14
N LYS A 97 -18.71 3.60 -3.12
CA LYS A 97 -18.54 4.99 -3.59
C LYS A 97 -17.15 5.24 -4.19
N ARG A 98 -16.99 6.40 -4.83
CA ARG A 98 -15.69 6.90 -5.27
C ARG A 98 -14.93 7.48 -4.09
N ASN A 99 -13.74 6.96 -3.83
CA ASN A 99 -12.85 7.44 -2.78
C ASN A 99 -11.74 8.30 -3.39
N GLY A 100 -11.43 9.44 -2.74
CA GLY A 100 -10.17 10.14 -2.93
C GLY A 100 -9.01 9.40 -2.24
N ILE A 101 -7.77 9.80 -2.54
CA ILE A 101 -6.57 9.19 -1.95
C ILE A 101 -6.54 9.39 -0.42
N GLY A 102 -6.92 10.56 0.08
CA GLY A 102 -6.99 10.84 1.52
C GLY A 102 -7.92 9.86 2.27
N LEU A 103 -9.14 9.59 1.75
CA LEU A 103 -10.02 8.60 2.35
C LEU A 103 -9.40 7.19 2.31
N ARG A 104 -8.70 6.83 1.21
CA ARG A 104 -8.00 5.54 1.12
C ARG A 104 -6.91 5.39 2.17
N ILE A 105 -6.13 6.44 2.44
CA ILE A 105 -5.10 6.48 3.49
C ILE A 105 -5.76 6.30 4.86
N ARG A 106 -6.82 7.05 5.14
CA ARG A 106 -7.59 6.97 6.40
C ARG A 106 -8.13 5.56 6.66
N GLU A 107 -8.62 4.89 5.61
CA GLU A 107 -9.06 3.49 5.69
C GLU A 107 -7.91 2.52 5.99
N CYS A 108 -6.66 2.82 5.60
CA CYS A 108 -5.50 2.00 5.98
C CYS A 108 -5.25 2.05 7.48
N PHE A 109 -5.35 3.22 8.11
CA PHE A 109 -5.25 3.33 9.57
C PHE A 109 -6.32 2.50 10.28
N LEU A 110 -7.57 2.55 9.80
CA LEU A 110 -8.67 1.80 10.40
C LEU A 110 -8.53 0.28 10.24
N TYR A 111 -8.14 -0.19 9.05
CA TYR A 111 -8.18 -1.63 8.74
C TYR A 111 -6.80 -2.29 8.82
N SER A 112 -5.80 -1.73 8.15
CA SER A 112 -4.47 -2.35 8.08
C SER A 112 -3.67 -2.12 9.35
N MET A 113 -3.83 -0.95 9.96
CA MET A 113 -3.16 -0.59 11.21
C MET A 113 -4.02 -0.88 12.45
N ASP A 114 -5.21 -1.48 12.29
CA ASP A 114 -6.17 -1.80 13.37
C ASP A 114 -6.40 -0.65 14.35
N GLY A 115 -6.36 0.58 13.84
CA GLY A 115 -6.35 1.80 14.64
C GLY A 115 -7.60 2.65 14.48
N ILE A 116 -7.43 3.95 14.65
CA ILE A 116 -8.49 4.94 14.56
C ILE A 116 -8.39 5.67 13.21
N MET A 117 -9.52 5.83 12.53
CA MET A 117 -9.56 6.60 11.29
C MET A 117 -9.26 8.08 11.57
N PRO A 118 -8.15 8.65 11.04
CA PRO A 118 -7.82 10.06 11.24
C PRO A 118 -8.89 10.99 10.66
N PRO A 119 -9.03 12.24 11.13
CA PRO A 119 -9.73 13.31 10.41
C PRO A 119 -9.18 13.50 9.00
N GLU A 120 -9.98 14.08 8.10
CA GLU A 120 -9.58 14.26 6.69
C GLU A 120 -8.43 15.25 6.54
N ASP A 121 -8.40 16.26 7.40
CA ASP A 121 -7.42 17.34 7.48
C ASP A 121 -6.26 17.04 8.44
N ALA A 122 -6.16 15.81 8.96
CA ALA A 122 -5.05 15.43 9.82
C ALA A 122 -3.70 15.60 9.10
N PRO A 123 -2.69 16.21 9.74
CA PRO A 123 -1.36 16.38 9.15
C PRO A 123 -0.77 15.08 8.59
N GLU A 124 -1.01 13.96 9.24
CA GLU A 124 -0.55 12.64 8.82
C GLU A 124 -1.19 12.20 7.50
N VAL A 125 -2.48 12.51 7.30
CA VAL A 125 -3.19 12.18 6.04
C VAL A 125 -2.68 13.06 4.90
N LEU A 126 -2.46 14.35 5.18
CA LEU A 126 -1.93 15.30 4.20
C LEU A 126 -0.50 14.93 3.80
N ALA A 127 0.35 14.60 4.78
CA ALA A 127 1.74 14.20 4.56
C ALA A 127 1.85 12.90 3.74
N VAL A 128 1.11 11.84 4.10
CA VAL A 128 1.10 10.60 3.31
C VAL A 128 0.52 10.84 1.91
N SER A 129 -0.48 11.74 1.76
CA SER A 129 -1.01 12.12 0.44
C SER A 129 0.04 12.84 -0.41
N ALA A 130 0.85 13.73 0.19
CA ALA A 130 1.96 14.41 -0.49
C ALA A 130 3.04 13.40 -0.93
N TYR A 131 3.40 12.45 -0.07
CA TYR A 131 4.36 11.40 -0.40
C TYR A 131 3.86 10.49 -1.53
N VAL A 132 2.59 10.06 -1.50
CA VAL A 132 1.98 9.28 -2.60
C VAL A 132 1.96 10.08 -3.90
N SER A 133 1.67 11.36 -3.85
CA SER A 133 1.71 12.26 -5.02
C SER A 133 3.13 12.42 -5.56
N TYR A 134 4.11 12.56 -4.67
CA TYR A 134 5.53 12.60 -5.00
C TYR A 134 5.97 11.33 -5.75
N LEU A 135 5.64 10.15 -5.24
CA LEU A 135 5.97 8.87 -5.90
C LEU A 135 5.23 8.68 -7.23
N SER A 136 4.12 9.39 -7.44
CA SER A 136 3.29 9.27 -8.66
C SER A 136 3.68 10.25 -9.77
N GLN A 137 4.74 11.03 -9.58
CA GLN A 137 5.21 11.94 -10.63
C GLN A 137 5.70 11.14 -11.85
N GLY A 138 5.23 11.56 -13.03
CA GLY A 138 5.50 10.84 -14.29
C GLY A 138 4.49 9.74 -14.62
N GLU A 139 3.63 9.34 -13.69
CA GLU A 139 2.56 8.37 -13.96
C GLU A 139 1.43 9.03 -14.77
N VAL A 140 0.83 8.26 -15.68
CA VAL A 140 -0.28 8.74 -16.52
C VAL A 140 -1.56 8.82 -15.70
N MET A 141 -2.19 9.99 -15.69
CA MET A 141 -3.47 10.19 -15.00
C MET A 141 -4.56 9.26 -15.54
N GLY A 142 -5.24 8.56 -14.64
CA GLY A 142 -6.29 7.60 -14.96
C GLY A 142 -5.80 6.21 -15.37
N ALA A 143 -4.50 6.02 -15.61
CA ALA A 143 -3.92 4.71 -15.90
C ALA A 143 -3.51 3.98 -14.62
N GLU A 144 -3.43 2.66 -14.70
CA GLU A 144 -2.84 1.85 -13.64
C GLU A 144 -1.31 1.79 -13.83
N PRO A 145 -0.53 2.18 -12.81
CA PRO A 145 0.94 2.05 -12.87
C PRO A 145 1.37 0.58 -13.02
N ASP A 146 2.50 0.36 -13.68
CA ASP A 146 3.08 -0.96 -13.82
C ASP A 146 3.46 -1.56 -12.46
N GLY A 147 3.13 -2.84 -12.25
CA GLY A 147 3.34 -3.54 -10.98
C GLY A 147 2.43 -3.07 -9.84
N ARG A 148 1.34 -2.37 -10.16
CA ARG A 148 0.35 -1.89 -9.17
C ARG A 148 -0.31 -3.06 -8.45
N GLY A 149 -0.43 -2.95 -7.13
CA GLY A 149 -1.10 -3.95 -6.29
C GLY A 149 -0.23 -5.16 -6.01
N VAL A 150 -0.79 -6.34 -6.20
CA VAL A 150 -0.10 -7.63 -6.15
C VAL A 150 -0.53 -8.45 -7.36
N PRO A 151 0.29 -9.41 -7.83
CA PRO A 151 -0.10 -10.26 -8.94
C PRO A 151 -1.35 -11.09 -8.62
N THR A 152 -2.25 -11.22 -9.58
CA THR A 152 -3.30 -12.22 -9.54
C THR A 152 -2.68 -13.55 -9.92
N LEU A 153 -2.76 -14.53 -9.01
CA LEU A 153 -2.24 -15.86 -9.30
C LEU A 153 -3.22 -16.61 -10.24
N PRO A 154 -2.71 -17.43 -11.16
CA PRO A 154 -3.55 -18.28 -11.98
C PRO A 154 -4.30 -19.31 -11.13
N ASP A 155 -5.46 -19.75 -11.61
CA ASP A 155 -6.19 -20.87 -11.03
C ASP A 155 -5.30 -22.12 -11.08
N THR A 156 -5.13 -22.76 -9.93
CA THR A 156 -4.32 -23.97 -9.78
C THR A 156 -5.15 -25.26 -9.94
N GLY A 157 -6.47 -25.12 -10.02
CA GLY A 157 -7.42 -26.24 -10.04
C GLY A 157 -7.63 -26.91 -8.68
N TYR A 158 -7.08 -26.33 -7.59
CA TYR A 158 -7.22 -26.82 -6.23
C TYR A 158 -7.61 -25.70 -5.26
N ASP A 159 -8.49 -26.02 -4.31
CA ASP A 159 -8.81 -25.11 -3.24
C ASP A 159 -7.62 -24.88 -2.31
N PRO A 160 -7.47 -23.68 -1.74
CA PRO A 160 -6.44 -23.40 -0.75
C PRO A 160 -6.56 -24.31 0.49
N ASN A 161 -5.49 -24.98 0.85
CA ASN A 161 -5.44 -25.93 1.96
C ASN A 161 -4.61 -25.40 3.14
N PRO A 162 -5.26 -24.96 4.26
CA PRO A 162 -4.54 -24.44 5.42
C PRO A 162 -3.60 -25.44 6.10
N ALA A 163 -3.87 -26.74 6.04
CA ALA A 163 -2.98 -27.75 6.63
C ALA A 163 -1.65 -27.85 5.86
N SER A 164 -1.72 -27.85 4.52
CA SER A 164 -0.53 -27.74 3.66
C SER A 164 0.17 -26.38 3.87
N GLY A 165 -0.61 -25.30 3.98
CA GLY A 165 -0.09 -23.97 4.26
C GLY A 165 0.68 -23.86 5.56
N ARG A 166 0.26 -24.57 6.61
CA ARG A 166 0.99 -24.66 7.87
C ARG A 166 2.40 -25.24 7.66
N LEU A 167 2.53 -26.27 6.85
CA LEU A 167 3.83 -26.89 6.57
C LEU A 167 4.74 -25.90 5.82
N VAL A 168 4.22 -25.22 4.80
CA VAL A 168 4.95 -24.17 4.08
C VAL A 168 5.36 -23.04 5.03
N TYR A 169 4.45 -22.59 5.91
CA TYR A 169 4.73 -21.54 6.87
C TYR A 169 5.90 -21.90 7.80
N LEU A 170 5.86 -23.08 8.41
CA LEU A 170 6.91 -23.53 9.32
C LEU A 170 8.28 -23.65 8.62
N GLN A 171 8.31 -24.06 7.36
CA GLN A 171 9.53 -24.25 6.59
C GLN A 171 10.12 -22.96 6.02
N GLN A 172 9.28 -22.00 5.61
CA GLN A 172 9.69 -20.86 4.81
C GLN A 172 9.46 -19.50 5.47
N CYS A 173 8.61 -19.41 6.49
CA CYS A 173 8.16 -18.13 7.05
C CYS A 173 8.48 -17.97 8.54
N ALA A 174 8.37 -19.05 9.31
CA ALA A 174 8.43 -19.02 10.77
C ALA A 174 9.76 -18.50 11.32
N SER A 175 10.87 -18.69 10.61
CA SER A 175 12.18 -18.15 11.01
C SER A 175 12.21 -16.64 11.16
N CYS A 176 11.40 -15.92 10.37
CA CYS A 176 11.29 -14.47 10.43
C CYS A 176 10.03 -14.00 11.14
N HIS A 177 8.88 -14.63 10.84
CA HIS A 177 7.60 -14.19 11.39
C HIS A 177 7.22 -14.85 12.72
N GLY A 178 8.07 -15.76 13.25
CA GLY A 178 7.78 -16.55 14.45
C GLY A 178 6.84 -17.72 14.17
N GLU A 179 6.93 -18.78 14.97
CA GLU A 179 6.04 -19.96 14.83
C GLU A 179 4.57 -19.63 15.07
N GLN A 180 4.31 -18.60 15.87
CA GLN A 180 2.97 -18.11 16.20
C GLN A 180 2.62 -16.80 15.46
N GLY A 181 3.36 -16.46 14.39
CA GLY A 181 3.09 -15.30 13.55
C GLY A 181 3.26 -13.93 14.21
N GLN A 182 3.93 -13.91 15.37
CA GLN A 182 4.08 -12.71 16.20
C GLN A 182 5.13 -11.71 15.67
N GLY A 183 5.89 -12.11 14.64
CA GLY A 183 7.04 -11.34 14.16
C GLY A 183 8.29 -11.55 15.03
N VAL A 184 9.48 -11.36 14.45
CA VAL A 184 10.77 -11.41 15.15
C VAL A 184 11.66 -10.29 14.63
N GLY A 185 12.17 -9.46 15.51
CA GLY A 185 13.04 -8.33 15.14
C GLY A 185 12.31 -7.34 14.23
N VAL A 186 12.78 -7.19 12.99
CA VAL A 186 12.17 -6.28 12.00
C VAL A 186 11.05 -6.93 11.17
N ALA A 187 10.90 -8.25 11.25
CA ALA A 187 9.82 -8.93 10.55
C ALA A 187 8.49 -8.73 11.28
N PRO A 188 7.46 -8.23 10.60
CA PRO A 188 6.21 -7.85 11.24
C PRO A 188 5.37 -9.07 11.65
N PRO A 189 4.44 -8.91 12.62
CA PRO A 189 3.43 -9.91 12.90
C PRO A 189 2.52 -10.13 11.69
N VAL A 190 2.18 -11.40 11.41
CA VAL A 190 1.30 -11.77 10.28
C VAL A 190 -0.08 -12.24 10.73
N TRP A 191 -0.28 -12.50 12.02
CA TRP A 191 -1.56 -12.66 12.69
C TRP A 191 -1.45 -12.28 14.18
N GLY A 192 -2.50 -12.48 14.96
CA GLY A 192 -2.59 -12.05 16.34
C GLY A 192 -3.13 -10.62 16.46
N LEU A 193 -3.18 -10.13 17.70
CA LEU A 193 -3.73 -8.81 18.00
C LEU A 193 -2.84 -7.66 17.50
N ASP A 194 -1.56 -7.92 17.29
CA ASP A 194 -0.59 -6.94 16.80
C ASP A 194 -0.52 -6.88 15.27
N SER A 195 -1.40 -7.60 14.55
CA SER A 195 -1.47 -7.62 13.09
C SER A 195 -2.71 -6.87 12.58
N PHE A 196 -2.90 -6.84 11.26
CA PHE A 196 -4.05 -6.20 10.62
C PHE A 196 -5.37 -6.88 10.98
N ASN A 197 -6.49 -6.14 10.99
CA ASN A 197 -7.80 -6.70 11.26
C ASN A 197 -8.46 -7.36 10.03
N ARG A 198 -9.57 -8.09 10.26
CA ARG A 198 -10.30 -8.81 9.19
C ARG A 198 -10.85 -7.88 8.08
N GLY A 199 -10.95 -6.59 8.35
CA GLY A 199 -11.34 -5.60 7.35
C GLY A 199 -10.23 -5.20 6.37
N ALA A 200 -8.97 -5.55 6.63
CA ALA A 200 -7.85 -5.22 5.75
C ALA A 200 -7.90 -6.00 4.42
N GLY A 201 -7.34 -5.42 3.36
CA GLY A 201 -7.26 -6.09 2.07
C GLY A 201 -6.45 -7.38 2.08
N MET A 202 -5.41 -7.43 2.95
CA MET A 202 -4.56 -8.61 3.15
C MET A 202 -5.26 -9.79 3.84
N HIS A 203 -6.47 -9.57 4.38
CA HIS A 203 -7.30 -10.68 4.88
C HIS A 203 -7.93 -11.51 3.73
N GLY A 204 -8.00 -10.99 2.51
CA GLY A 204 -8.39 -11.77 1.32
C GLY A 204 -7.28 -12.74 0.92
N ILE A 205 -7.61 -14.04 0.82
CA ILE A 205 -6.64 -15.11 0.51
C ILE A 205 -5.91 -14.81 -0.80
N GLU A 206 -6.60 -14.41 -1.86
CA GLU A 206 -6.00 -14.13 -3.18
C GLU A 206 -5.03 -12.95 -3.12
N THR A 207 -5.38 -11.88 -2.39
CA THR A 207 -4.49 -10.73 -2.20
C THR A 207 -3.26 -11.10 -1.41
N ALA A 208 -3.43 -11.85 -0.30
CA ALA A 208 -2.32 -12.32 0.50
C ALA A 208 -1.43 -13.30 -0.29
N ALA A 209 -2.01 -14.22 -1.04
CA ALA A 209 -1.28 -15.18 -1.87
C ALA A 209 -0.44 -14.48 -2.95
N GLY A 210 -1.03 -13.50 -3.66
CA GLY A 210 -0.29 -12.71 -4.65
C GLY A 210 0.90 -11.97 -4.04
N PHE A 211 0.69 -11.33 -2.87
CA PHE A 211 1.78 -10.67 -2.14
C PHE A 211 2.86 -11.65 -1.69
N ILE A 212 2.46 -12.77 -1.09
CA ILE A 212 3.38 -13.81 -0.62
C ILE A 212 4.19 -14.38 -1.78
N TRP A 213 3.54 -14.75 -2.86
CA TRP A 213 4.24 -15.31 -4.02
C TRP A 213 5.25 -14.34 -4.62
N ALA A 214 4.85 -13.09 -4.80
CA ALA A 214 5.71 -12.09 -5.43
C ALA A 214 6.92 -11.71 -4.55
N ASN A 215 6.75 -11.66 -3.22
CA ASN A 215 7.68 -10.96 -2.33
C ASN A 215 8.29 -11.83 -1.23
N MET A 216 7.66 -12.98 -0.89
CA MET A 216 8.09 -13.81 0.24
C MET A 216 8.58 -15.20 -0.23
N PRO A 217 9.57 -15.77 0.49
CA PRO A 217 10.38 -15.17 1.55
C PRO A 217 11.13 -13.92 1.05
N LEU A 218 11.28 -12.91 1.91
CA LEU A 218 11.91 -11.64 1.52
C LEU A 218 13.32 -11.90 0.92
N GLY A 219 13.58 -11.30 -0.25
CA GLY A 219 14.80 -11.54 -1.04
C GLY A 219 14.75 -12.82 -1.91
N ARG A 220 13.70 -13.64 -1.80
CA ARG A 220 13.50 -14.86 -2.62
C ARG A 220 12.06 -14.94 -3.16
N GLY A 221 11.50 -13.81 -3.54
CA GLY A 221 10.18 -13.75 -4.16
C GLY A 221 10.07 -14.71 -5.35
N ARG A 222 8.84 -15.21 -5.62
CA ARG A 222 8.52 -16.16 -6.69
C ARG A 222 9.18 -17.54 -6.57
N SER A 223 9.71 -17.88 -5.37
CA SER A 223 10.29 -19.20 -5.09
C SER A 223 9.27 -20.25 -4.67
N LEU A 224 8.08 -19.82 -4.21
CA LEU A 224 6.95 -20.70 -3.91
C LEU A 224 6.17 -21.01 -5.18
N THR A 225 5.53 -22.19 -5.24
CA THR A 225 4.50 -22.44 -6.26
C THR A 225 3.26 -21.59 -5.97
N HIS A 226 2.39 -21.37 -6.97
CA HIS A 226 1.14 -20.64 -6.78
C HIS A 226 0.25 -21.31 -5.72
N GLN A 227 0.18 -22.66 -5.74
CA GLN A 227 -0.59 -23.41 -4.73
C GLN A 227 0.00 -23.23 -3.32
N GLN A 228 1.32 -23.30 -3.14
CA GLN A 228 1.94 -23.04 -1.85
C GLN A 228 1.63 -21.64 -1.32
N ALA A 229 1.63 -20.63 -2.20
CA ALA A 229 1.27 -19.26 -1.81
C ALA A 229 -0.21 -19.14 -1.40
N LEU A 230 -1.13 -19.81 -2.10
CA LEU A 230 -2.54 -19.88 -1.74
C LEU A 230 -2.76 -20.62 -0.40
N ASP A 231 -2.10 -21.77 -0.22
CA ASP A 231 -2.20 -22.58 0.97
C ASP A 231 -1.71 -21.82 2.22
N VAL A 232 -0.54 -21.18 2.12
CA VAL A 232 0.01 -20.42 3.25
C VAL A 232 -0.79 -19.15 3.54
N ALA A 233 -1.35 -18.50 2.52
CA ALA A 233 -2.26 -17.37 2.71
C ALA A 233 -3.55 -17.80 3.44
N ALA A 234 -4.11 -18.95 3.09
CA ALA A 234 -5.26 -19.53 3.79
C ALA A 234 -4.92 -19.88 5.24
N TYR A 235 -3.75 -20.49 5.50
CA TYR A 235 -3.30 -20.79 6.85
C TYR A 235 -3.15 -19.52 7.72
N ILE A 236 -2.48 -18.48 7.21
CA ILE A 236 -2.27 -17.21 7.92
C ILE A 236 -3.61 -16.49 8.19
N ASN A 237 -4.52 -16.49 7.22
CA ASN A 237 -5.80 -15.78 7.37
C ASN A 237 -6.85 -16.54 8.17
N LEU A 238 -6.64 -17.81 8.44
CA LEU A 238 -7.45 -18.59 9.38
C LEU A 238 -7.09 -18.30 10.86
N GLN A 239 -5.92 -17.72 11.13
CA GLN A 239 -5.47 -17.45 12.49
C GLN A 239 -6.26 -16.29 13.13
N ILE A 240 -6.27 -16.28 14.48
CA ILE A 240 -6.94 -15.23 15.26
C ILE A 240 -6.32 -13.87 14.93
N ARG A 241 -7.18 -12.87 14.73
CA ARG A 241 -6.82 -11.47 14.50
C ARG A 241 -7.96 -10.54 14.92
N PRO A 242 -7.73 -9.23 15.06
CA PRO A 242 -8.77 -8.28 15.39
C PRO A 242 -9.96 -8.34 14.42
N ALA A 243 -11.16 -8.11 14.95
CA ALA A 243 -12.39 -8.14 14.18
C ALA A 243 -12.43 -7.03 13.13
N ASP A 244 -13.22 -7.21 12.08
CA ASP A 244 -13.53 -6.12 11.16
C ASP A 244 -14.32 -5.03 11.92
N PRO A 245 -13.87 -3.77 11.94
CA PRO A 245 -14.61 -2.69 12.60
C PRO A 245 -16.04 -2.49 12.11
N ARG A 246 -16.37 -2.98 10.91
CA ARG A 246 -17.72 -2.95 10.35
C ARG A 246 -18.63 -4.00 10.97
N GLU A 247 -18.09 -5.18 11.27
CA GLU A 247 -18.83 -6.27 11.96
C GLU A 247 -19.18 -5.87 13.39
N SER A 248 -18.26 -5.21 14.10
CA SER A 248 -18.51 -4.75 15.48
C SER A 248 -19.65 -3.73 15.57
N ARG A 249 -19.86 -2.91 14.54
CA ARG A 249 -21.02 -2.01 14.45
C ARG A 249 -22.33 -2.77 14.23
N PHE A 250 -22.30 -3.82 13.42
CA PHE A 250 -23.45 -4.66 13.18
C PHE A 250 -23.83 -5.49 14.43
N LEU A 251 -22.84 -6.04 15.12
CA LEU A 251 -23.05 -6.75 16.39
C LEU A 251 -23.59 -5.81 17.47
N LYS A 252 -23.06 -4.61 17.61
CA LYS A 252 -23.61 -3.58 18.53
C LYS A 252 -25.02 -3.15 18.16
N LEU A 253 -25.39 -3.09 16.88
CA LEU A 253 -26.75 -2.84 16.43
C LEU A 253 -27.67 -4.04 16.73
N LEU A 254 -27.19 -5.27 16.58
CA LEU A 254 -27.94 -6.48 16.94
C LEU A 254 -28.16 -6.58 18.44
N GLU A 255 -27.15 -6.32 19.26
CA GLU A 255 -27.23 -6.25 20.73
C GLU A 255 -28.20 -5.15 21.21
N ALA A 256 -28.32 -4.05 20.45
CA ALA A 256 -29.25 -2.97 20.76
C ALA A 256 -30.70 -3.25 20.34
N VAL A 257 -30.94 -4.26 19.48
CA VAL A 257 -32.26 -4.59 18.91
C VAL A 257 -32.79 -5.93 19.42
N LEU A 258 -31.92 -6.79 19.93
CA LEU A 258 -32.31 -8.06 20.55
C LEU A 258 -32.41 -7.85 22.08
N PRO A 259 -33.56 -8.07 22.70
CA PRO A 259 -33.76 -7.90 24.15
C PRO A 259 -32.97 -8.97 24.95
#